data_4617a898ab5d031bd773b6e649d801d1
#
_entry.id   4617a898ab5d031bd773b6e649d801d1
#
_cell.length_a   1.000
_cell.length_b   1.000
_cell.length_c   1.000
_cell.angle_alpha   90.00
_cell.angle_beta   90.00
_cell.angle_gamma   90.00
#
_symmetry.space_group_name_H-M   'P 1'
#
loop_
_entity.id
_entity.type
_entity.pdbx_description
1 polymer ?
#
loop_
_entity_poly.entity_id
_entity_poly.type
_entity_poly.pdbx_seq_one_letter_code
_entity_poly.pdbx_strand_id
1 'polypeptide(L)'
;MRVHVPATELYTYPDVVAVCGERQFLDDRQDTLLNPNLIVEVLSPTTEAYNRGRKFDHYRSIESLREYLLVASDRIHTDLFTWQPDGCWMLTSADRLEDSLDLQSVGCRLNLADLYEKVEFT
;
A
#
# COMPACT_ATOMS: atom_id res chain seq x y z
N MET A 1 5.94 4.75 10.18
CA MET A 1 6.45 3.42 10.62
C MET A 1 7.41 2.87 9.58
N ARG A 2 8.58 2.50 10.01
CA ARG A 2 9.56 1.87 9.13
C ARG A 2 9.19 0.40 8.90
N VAL A 3 9.38 -0.07 7.68
CA VAL A 3 9.17 -1.47 7.30
C VAL A 3 10.49 -2.07 6.82
N HIS A 4 10.81 -3.25 7.27
CA HIS A 4 11.97 -4.01 6.80
C HIS A 4 11.49 -5.12 5.86
N VAL A 5 12.13 -5.22 4.68
CA VAL A 5 11.89 -6.28 3.70
C VAL A 5 13.03 -7.27 3.78
N PRO A 6 12.88 -8.41 4.48
CA PRO A 6 14.02 -9.31 4.76
C PRO A 6 14.67 -9.86 3.49
N ALA A 7 13.88 -10.21 2.49
CA ALA A 7 14.40 -10.83 1.27
C ALA A 7 15.36 -9.94 0.49
N THR A 8 15.21 -8.62 0.57
CA THR A 8 16.02 -7.65 -0.16
C THR A 8 16.79 -6.71 0.73
N GLU A 9 16.61 -6.82 2.05
CA GLU A 9 17.21 -5.98 3.08
C GLU A 9 16.90 -4.49 2.95
N LEU A 10 15.78 -4.15 2.31
CA LEU A 10 15.32 -2.78 2.19
C LEU A 10 14.67 -2.32 3.49
N TYR A 11 15.03 -1.11 3.92
CA TYR A 11 14.30 -0.37 4.96
C TYR A 11 13.57 0.78 4.28
N THR A 12 12.28 0.94 4.56
CA THR A 12 11.44 1.92 3.87
C THR A 12 10.39 2.49 4.81
N TYR A 13 9.87 3.66 4.45
CA TYR A 13 8.84 4.37 5.23
C TYR A 13 7.60 4.57 4.35
N PRO A 14 6.68 3.58 4.29
CA PRO A 14 5.44 3.77 3.55
C PRO A 14 4.61 4.93 4.13
N ASP A 15 3.79 5.56 3.30
CA ASP A 15 2.89 6.63 3.77
C ASP A 15 1.88 6.11 4.78
N VAL A 16 1.33 4.91 4.54
CA VAL A 16 0.45 4.22 5.48
C VAL A 16 0.77 2.74 5.46
N VAL A 17 0.78 2.12 6.63
CA VAL A 17 0.93 0.68 6.77
C VAL A 17 -0.08 0.17 7.79
N ALA A 18 -0.70 -0.98 7.50
CA ALA A 18 -1.68 -1.60 8.38
C ALA A 18 -1.39 -3.09 8.57
N VAL A 19 -1.71 -3.57 9.76
CA VAL A 19 -1.55 -4.97 10.16
C VAL A 19 -2.87 -5.46 10.74
N CYS A 20 -3.31 -6.63 10.28
CA CYS A 20 -4.44 -7.33 10.87
C CYS A 20 -3.87 -8.41 11.81
N GLY A 21 -4.08 -8.23 13.11
CA GLY A 21 -3.53 -9.13 14.12
C GLY A 21 -2.34 -8.53 14.85
N GLU A 22 -1.47 -9.41 15.38
CA GLU A 22 -0.34 -8.98 16.19
C GLU A 22 0.81 -8.48 15.32
N ARG A 23 1.30 -7.27 15.65
CA ARG A 23 2.43 -6.67 14.93
C ARG A 23 3.75 -7.33 15.33
N GLN A 24 4.57 -7.65 14.34
CA GLN A 24 5.91 -8.21 14.54
C GLN A 24 6.94 -7.15 14.21
N PHE A 25 7.85 -6.89 15.14
CA PHE A 25 8.86 -5.86 15.00
C PHE A 25 10.26 -6.46 14.93
N LEU A 26 11.15 -5.77 14.22
CA LEU A 26 12.54 -6.19 14.09
C LEU A 26 13.30 -6.00 15.40
N ASP A 27 12.93 -5.00 16.20
CA ASP A 27 13.64 -4.64 17.41
C ASP A 27 12.69 -4.35 18.56
N ASP A 28 13.26 -4.18 19.78
CA ASP A 28 12.51 -3.91 21.00
C ASP A 28 11.87 -2.52 21.03
N ARG A 29 12.28 -1.62 20.15
CA ARG A 29 11.76 -0.25 20.07
C ARG A 29 10.40 -0.17 19.42
N GLN A 30 9.99 -1.23 18.71
CA GLN A 30 8.71 -1.28 17.98
C GLN A 30 8.61 -0.20 16.90
N ASP A 31 9.73 0.14 16.25
CA ASP A 31 9.76 1.16 15.21
C ASP A 31 9.99 0.59 13.80
N THR A 32 10.27 -0.71 13.68
CA THR A 32 10.48 -1.37 12.40
C THR A 32 9.59 -2.60 12.29
N LEU A 33 8.60 -2.53 11.40
CA LEU A 33 7.59 -3.56 11.23
C LEU A 33 8.05 -4.61 10.23
N LEU A 34 7.76 -5.89 10.53
CA LEU A 34 8.11 -7.04 9.68
C LEU A 34 6.92 -7.63 8.94
N ASN A 35 5.68 -7.42 9.42
CA ASN A 35 4.50 -8.14 8.90
C ASN A 35 3.34 -7.23 8.48
N PRO A 36 3.56 -6.24 7.60
CA PRO A 36 2.43 -5.46 7.09
C PRO A 36 1.50 -6.33 6.24
N ASN A 37 0.21 -6.09 6.33
CA ASN A 37 -0.80 -6.70 5.47
C ASN A 37 -1.21 -5.77 4.33
N LEU A 38 -1.22 -4.47 4.59
CA LEU A 38 -1.54 -3.44 3.63
C LEU A 38 -0.47 -2.34 3.68
N ILE A 39 0.01 -1.94 2.51
CA ILE A 39 0.87 -0.78 2.36
C ILE A 39 0.19 0.21 1.42
N VAL A 40 0.16 1.48 1.79
CA VAL A 40 -0.37 2.56 0.96
C VAL A 40 0.75 3.56 0.66
N GLU A 41 0.91 3.89 -0.62
CA GLU A 41 1.86 4.91 -1.06
C GLU A 41 1.12 5.99 -1.84
N VAL A 42 1.36 7.25 -1.48
CA VAL A 42 0.84 8.40 -2.22
C VAL A 42 1.86 8.76 -3.29
N LEU A 43 1.41 8.80 -4.54
CA LEU A 43 2.29 8.98 -5.69
C LEU A 43 2.44 10.46 -6.04
N SER A 44 3.67 10.89 -6.29
CA SER A 44 3.95 12.13 -6.99
C SER A 44 4.42 11.82 -8.41
N PRO A 45 4.38 12.79 -9.35
CA PRO A 45 4.91 12.54 -10.70
C PRO A 45 6.35 12.06 -10.71
N THR A 46 7.16 12.46 -9.73
CA THR A 46 8.58 12.09 -9.65
C THR A 46 8.81 10.71 -9.04
N THR A 47 7.87 10.18 -8.24
CA THR A 47 8.04 8.91 -7.53
C THR A 47 7.18 7.79 -8.08
N GLU A 48 6.24 8.08 -9.00
CA GLU A 48 5.28 7.08 -9.48
C GLU A 48 5.95 5.85 -10.09
N ALA A 49 6.91 6.05 -10.99
CA ALA A 49 7.58 4.93 -11.66
C ALA A 49 8.31 4.03 -10.66
N TYR A 50 8.98 4.61 -9.67
CA TYR A 50 9.67 3.86 -8.64
C TYR A 50 8.69 3.05 -7.78
N ASN A 51 7.59 3.67 -7.35
CA ASN A 51 6.60 2.99 -6.50
C ASN A 51 5.86 1.87 -7.25
N ARG A 52 5.62 2.02 -8.56
CA ARG A 52 4.98 0.98 -9.37
C ARG A 52 5.93 -0.16 -9.71
N GLY A 53 7.21 0.11 -9.89
CA GLY A 53 8.20 -0.85 -10.31
C GLY A 53 9.02 -1.42 -9.15
N ARG A 54 10.17 -0.81 -8.88
CA ARG A 54 11.14 -1.34 -7.91
C ARG A 54 10.60 -1.50 -6.51
N LYS A 55 9.84 -0.54 -6.02
CA LYS A 55 9.33 -0.59 -4.66
C LYS A 55 8.32 -1.72 -4.51
N PHE A 56 7.47 -1.94 -5.52
CA PHE A 56 6.55 -3.06 -5.51
C PHE A 56 7.31 -4.40 -5.56
N ASP A 57 8.39 -4.49 -6.34
CA ASP A 57 9.21 -5.69 -6.37
C ASP A 57 9.76 -6.05 -4.99
N HIS A 58 10.17 -5.05 -4.22
CA HIS A 58 10.59 -5.28 -2.83
C HIS A 58 9.41 -5.71 -1.95
N TYR A 59 8.30 -4.96 -2.00
CA TYR A 59 7.18 -5.21 -1.10
C TYR A 59 6.50 -6.56 -1.33
N ARG A 60 6.35 -6.99 -2.58
CA ARG A 60 5.69 -8.27 -2.85
C ARG A 60 6.47 -9.48 -2.37
N SER A 61 7.73 -9.32 -1.97
CA SER A 61 8.51 -10.37 -1.32
C SER A 61 8.15 -10.54 0.16
N ILE A 62 7.41 -9.61 0.76
CA ILE A 62 6.96 -9.71 2.14
C ILE A 62 5.85 -10.74 2.23
N GLU A 63 6.08 -11.81 2.97
CA GLU A 63 5.17 -12.95 3.04
C GLU A 63 3.77 -12.56 3.55
N SER A 64 3.69 -11.63 4.50
CA SER A 64 2.43 -11.20 5.09
C SER A 64 1.64 -10.22 4.22
N LEU A 65 2.28 -9.58 3.24
CA LEU A 65 1.62 -8.52 2.45
C LEU A 65 0.53 -9.11 1.56
N ARG A 66 -0.66 -8.53 1.64
CA ARG A 66 -1.83 -8.96 0.87
C ARG A 66 -2.34 -7.88 -0.07
N GLU A 67 -2.11 -6.61 0.25
CA GLU A 67 -2.58 -5.51 -0.57
C GLU A 67 -1.57 -4.38 -0.62
N TYR A 68 -1.42 -3.80 -1.80
CA TYR A 68 -0.58 -2.63 -2.04
C TYR A 68 -1.43 -1.59 -2.80
N LEU A 69 -1.69 -0.46 -2.15
CA LEU A 69 -2.54 0.59 -2.69
C LEU A 69 -1.69 1.80 -3.10
N LEU A 70 -1.83 2.21 -4.35
CA LEU A 70 -1.20 3.41 -4.89
C LEU A 70 -2.25 4.47 -5.10
N VAL A 71 -2.02 5.67 -4.54
CA VAL A 71 -2.96 6.79 -4.58
C VAL A 71 -2.30 7.95 -5.31
N ALA A 72 -2.84 8.34 -6.46
CA ALA A 72 -2.31 9.49 -7.19
C ALA A 72 -2.60 10.78 -6.43
N SER A 73 -1.62 11.70 -6.42
CA SER A 73 -1.76 13.00 -5.76
C SER A 73 -2.15 14.13 -6.71
N ASP A 74 -2.02 13.91 -8.02
CA ASP A 74 -2.28 14.92 -9.05
C ASP A 74 -3.59 14.71 -9.81
N ARG A 75 -4.31 13.63 -9.51
CA ARG A 75 -5.60 13.30 -10.14
C ARG A 75 -6.34 12.29 -9.28
N ILE A 76 -7.62 12.11 -9.55
CA ILE A 76 -8.43 11.07 -8.89
C ILE A 76 -8.11 9.75 -9.57
N HIS A 77 -7.22 8.97 -8.97
CA HIS A 77 -6.84 7.66 -9.51
C HIS A 77 -6.19 6.83 -8.41
N THR A 78 -6.64 5.58 -8.28
CA THR A 78 -6.07 4.62 -7.35
C THR A 78 -5.85 3.29 -8.07
N ASP A 79 -4.77 2.61 -7.70
CA ASP A 79 -4.48 1.25 -8.15
C ASP A 79 -4.26 0.37 -6.93
N LEU A 80 -5.08 -0.67 -6.81
CA LEU A 80 -4.98 -1.64 -5.72
C LEU A 80 -4.47 -2.96 -6.28
N PHE A 81 -3.33 -3.40 -5.78
CA PHE A 81 -2.78 -4.72 -6.07
C PHE A 81 -3.15 -5.66 -4.94
N THR A 82 -3.84 -6.76 -5.26
CA THR A 82 -4.31 -7.74 -4.27
C THR A 82 -3.68 -9.09 -4.55
N TRP A 83 -3.02 -9.66 -3.53
CA TRP A 83 -2.44 -11.00 -3.63
C TRP A 83 -3.54 -12.04 -3.76
N GLN A 84 -3.31 -13.01 -4.67
CA GLN A 84 -4.21 -14.11 -4.91
C GLN A 84 -3.59 -15.42 -4.40
N PRO A 85 -4.42 -16.42 -4.00
CA PRO A 85 -3.89 -17.69 -3.49
C PRO A 85 -2.98 -18.45 -4.46
N ASP A 86 -3.08 -18.17 -5.77
CA ASP A 86 -2.21 -18.77 -6.78
C ASP A 86 -0.84 -18.07 -6.89
N GLY A 87 -0.59 -17.05 -6.07
CA GLY A 87 0.66 -16.30 -6.06
C GLY A 87 0.69 -15.11 -7.02
N CYS A 88 -0.39 -14.87 -7.77
CA CYS A 88 -0.48 -13.72 -8.66
C CYS A 88 -1.01 -12.50 -7.92
N TRP A 89 -0.71 -11.31 -8.43
CA TRP A 89 -1.24 -10.05 -7.92
C TRP A 89 -2.27 -9.51 -8.92
N MET A 90 -3.48 -9.24 -8.43
CA MET A 90 -4.55 -8.70 -9.24
C MET A 90 -4.63 -7.18 -9.09
N LEU A 91 -4.66 -6.47 -10.21
CA LEU A 91 -4.80 -5.01 -10.21
C LEU A 91 -6.27 -4.63 -10.35
N THR A 92 -6.73 -3.76 -9.44
CA THR A 92 -8.05 -3.13 -9.52
C THR A 92 -7.85 -1.61 -9.50
N SER A 93 -8.36 -0.92 -10.50
CA SER A 93 -8.24 0.55 -10.58
C SER A 93 -9.58 1.21 -10.29
N ALA A 94 -9.53 2.37 -9.64
CA ALA A 94 -10.69 3.22 -9.40
C ALA A 94 -10.28 4.67 -9.63
N ASP A 95 -11.07 5.40 -10.41
CA ASP A 95 -10.73 6.77 -10.84
C ASP A 95 -11.89 7.76 -10.76
N ARG A 96 -12.97 7.40 -10.08
CA ARG A 96 -14.14 8.25 -9.89
C ARG A 96 -14.44 8.45 -8.42
N LEU A 97 -14.96 9.63 -8.06
CA LEU A 97 -15.33 9.90 -6.67
C LEU A 97 -16.41 8.96 -6.13
N GLU A 98 -17.29 8.46 -7.01
CA GLU A 98 -18.34 7.49 -6.63
C GLU A 98 -17.82 6.05 -6.46
N ASP A 99 -16.57 5.79 -6.85
CA ASP A 99 -15.98 4.46 -6.73
C ASP A 99 -15.55 4.17 -5.30
N SER A 100 -15.47 2.89 -4.97
CA SER A 100 -14.92 2.41 -3.71
C SER A 100 -14.05 1.20 -3.93
N LEU A 101 -13.13 0.96 -2.98
CA LEU A 101 -12.24 -0.18 -2.97
C LEU A 101 -12.48 -1.00 -1.70
N ASP A 102 -12.54 -2.32 -1.84
CA ASP A 102 -12.60 -3.21 -0.68
C ASP A 102 -11.18 -3.62 -0.29
N LEU A 103 -10.73 -3.16 0.87
CA LEU A 103 -9.43 -3.52 1.42
C LEU A 103 -9.62 -4.76 2.30
N GLN A 104 -9.64 -5.93 1.67
CA GLN A 104 -9.99 -7.19 2.31
C GLN A 104 -9.03 -7.57 3.43
N SER A 105 -7.75 -7.25 3.28
CA SER A 105 -6.74 -7.60 4.27
C SER A 105 -6.97 -6.95 5.63
N VAL A 106 -7.67 -5.82 5.66
CA VAL A 106 -7.95 -5.08 6.88
C VAL A 106 -9.46 -4.93 7.15
N GLY A 107 -10.30 -5.57 6.35
CA GLY A 107 -11.76 -5.57 6.52
C GLY A 107 -12.39 -4.19 6.40
N CYS A 108 -11.91 -3.37 5.48
CA CYS A 108 -12.32 -1.97 5.35
C CYS A 108 -12.74 -1.67 3.91
N ARG A 109 -13.72 -0.78 3.75
CA ARG A 109 -14.09 -0.24 2.45
C ARG A 109 -13.63 1.22 2.37
N LEU A 110 -12.89 1.55 1.32
CA LEU A 110 -12.37 2.90 1.09
C LEU A 110 -13.17 3.55 -0.04
N ASN A 111 -13.84 4.67 0.29
CA ASN A 111 -14.54 5.46 -0.72
C ASN A 111 -13.60 6.54 -1.26
N LEU A 112 -13.51 6.67 -2.58
CA LEU A 112 -12.63 7.68 -3.19
C LEU A 112 -13.07 9.10 -2.83
N ALA A 113 -14.36 9.33 -2.65
CA ALA A 113 -14.86 10.64 -2.22
C ALA A 113 -14.26 11.04 -0.86
N ASP A 114 -14.11 10.09 0.08
CA ASP A 114 -13.51 10.35 1.38
C ASP A 114 -12.00 10.53 1.27
N LEU A 115 -11.36 9.72 0.44
CA LEU A 115 -9.91 9.76 0.24
C LEU A 115 -9.44 11.11 -0.33
N TYR A 116 -10.20 11.65 -1.28
CA TYR A 116 -9.85 12.90 -1.96
C TYR A 116 -10.60 14.11 -1.41
N GLU A 117 -11.30 13.96 -0.29
CA GLU A 117 -11.95 15.10 0.39
C GLU A 117 -10.88 16.15 0.72
N LYS A 118 -11.16 17.41 0.43
CA LYS A 118 -10.26 18.55 0.68
C LYS A 118 -8.97 18.53 -0.17
N VAL A 119 -8.87 17.69 -1.19
CA VAL A 119 -7.76 17.72 -2.12
C VAL A 119 -8.13 18.63 -3.30
N GLU A 120 -7.26 19.60 -3.58
CA GLU A 120 -7.41 20.49 -4.73
C GLU A 120 -6.36 20.15 -5.77
N PHE A 121 -6.81 19.96 -7.01
CA PHE A 121 -5.92 19.69 -8.15
C PHE A 121 -5.72 20.98 -8.93
N THR A 122 -4.47 21.42 -9.05
CA THR A 122 -4.12 22.66 -9.76
C THR A 122 -3.35 22.37 -11.03
#